data_2570caeb0b891741fbbb0df7e8f028c6
#
_entry.id   2570caeb0b891741fbbb0df7e8f028c6
#
_cell.length_a   1.000
_cell.length_b   1.000
_cell.length_c   1.000
_cell.angle_alpha   90.00
_cell.angle_beta   90.00
_cell.angle_gamma   90.00
#
_symmetry.space_group_name_H-M   'P 1'
#
loop_
_entity.id
_entity.type
_entity.pdbx_description
1 polymer ?
#
loop_
_entity_poly.entity_id
_entity_poly.type
_entity_poly.pdbx_seq_one_letter_code
_entity_poly.pdbx_strand_id
1 'polypeptide(L)'
;MTVAVEPAPVVIVLPETSQEGAVTFAERLRERIFGTPYHEGLPTALTLTVSIGVALFPAPRVTSADDLLAAADTALYRAKADGRNCVRQ
;
A
#
# COMPACT_ATOMS: atom_id res chain seq x y z
N MET A 1 9.93 3.69 -6.42
CA MET A 1 8.59 3.11 -6.19
C MET A 1 8.01 3.64 -4.89
N THR A 2 6.76 3.97 -4.91
CA THR A 2 6.08 4.53 -3.76
C THR A 2 4.85 3.72 -3.42
N VAL A 3 4.65 3.45 -2.14
CA VAL A 3 3.52 2.67 -1.64
C VAL A 3 2.73 3.56 -0.68
N ALA A 4 1.45 3.75 -0.96
CA ALA A 4 0.53 4.47 -0.08
C ALA A 4 -0.34 3.47 0.67
N VAL A 5 -0.48 3.65 1.97
CA VAL A 5 -1.13 2.69 2.88
C VAL A 5 -2.20 3.40 3.71
N GLU A 6 -3.36 2.78 3.83
CA GLU A 6 -4.43 3.20 4.73
C GLU A 6 -4.55 2.18 5.87
N PRO A 7 -5.02 2.53 7.08
CA PRO A 7 -5.82 3.72 7.43
C PRO A 7 -5.03 5.00 7.69
N ALA A 8 -3.76 4.92 8.02
CA ALA A 8 -2.95 6.12 8.19
C ALA A 8 -2.14 6.31 6.90
N PRO A 9 -2.16 7.50 6.28
CA PRO A 9 -1.36 7.70 5.07
C PRO A 9 0.12 7.58 5.39
N VAL A 10 0.72 6.50 4.90
CA VAL A 10 2.14 6.22 5.02
C VAL A 10 2.70 6.02 3.62
N VAL A 11 3.80 6.67 3.33
CA VAL A 11 4.49 6.53 2.05
C VAL A 11 5.82 5.81 2.28
N ILE A 12 6.02 4.71 1.57
CA ILE A 12 7.25 3.93 1.61
C ILE A 12 7.91 4.02 0.25
N VAL A 13 9.16 4.45 0.22
CA VAL A 13 9.93 4.56 -1.02
C VAL A 13 10.84 3.35 -1.14
N LEU A 14 10.75 2.66 -2.27
CA LEU A 14 11.54 1.46 -2.56
C LEU A 14 12.44 1.74 -3.76
N PRO A 15 13.68 2.25 -3.54
CA PRO A 15 14.58 2.55 -4.66
C PRO A 15 14.96 1.28 -5.42
N GLU A 16 15.11 1.42 -6.75
CA GLU A 16 15.59 0.34 -7.61
C GLU A 16 14.81 -0.98 -7.47
N THR A 17 13.51 -0.87 -7.14
CA THR A 17 12.65 -2.04 -6.96
C THR A 17 11.74 -2.19 -8.17
N SER A 18 11.66 -3.40 -8.71
CA SER A 18 10.78 -3.71 -9.82
C SER A 18 9.31 -3.67 -9.38
N GLN A 19 8.42 -3.56 -10.35
CA GLN A 19 6.98 -3.60 -10.10
C GLN A 19 6.59 -4.89 -9.35
N GLU A 20 7.11 -6.02 -9.81
CA GLU A 20 6.84 -7.31 -9.18
C GLU A 20 7.36 -7.36 -7.74
N GLY A 21 8.57 -6.87 -7.51
CA GLY A 21 9.16 -6.81 -6.17
C GLY A 21 8.36 -5.93 -5.23
N ALA A 22 7.86 -4.80 -5.71
CA ALA A 22 7.08 -3.89 -4.89
C ALA A 22 5.69 -4.45 -4.55
N VAL A 23 5.04 -5.09 -5.51
CA VAL A 23 3.75 -5.75 -5.27
C VAL A 23 3.93 -6.91 -4.28
N THR A 24 4.99 -7.69 -4.42
CA THR A 24 5.30 -8.76 -3.48
C THR A 24 5.53 -8.22 -2.07
N PHE A 25 6.29 -7.13 -1.94
CA PHE A 25 6.51 -6.48 -0.66
C PHE A 25 5.18 -6.00 -0.05
N ALA A 26 4.35 -5.34 -0.85
CA ALA A 26 3.06 -4.81 -0.40
C ALA A 26 2.12 -5.94 0.06
N GLU A 27 2.06 -7.03 -0.68
CA GLU A 27 1.24 -8.19 -0.32
C GLU A 27 1.71 -8.82 0.99
N ARG A 28 3.02 -8.96 1.19
CA ARG A 28 3.58 -9.48 2.43
C ARG A 28 3.26 -8.59 3.61
N LEU A 29 3.35 -7.28 3.42
CA LEU A 29 2.99 -6.31 4.45
C LEU A 29 1.52 -6.42 4.82
N ARG A 30 0.65 -6.48 3.81
CA ARG A 30 -0.79 -6.61 4.02
C ARG A 30 -1.13 -7.90 4.78
N GLU A 31 -0.57 -9.01 4.35
CA GLU A 31 -0.81 -10.31 4.98
C GLU A 31 -0.31 -10.35 6.42
N ARG A 32 0.84 -9.73 6.67
CA ARG A 32 1.41 -9.70 8.01
C ARG A 32 0.57 -8.88 8.98
N ILE A 33 0.05 -7.75 8.51
CA ILE A 33 -0.82 -6.91 9.34
C ILE A 33 -2.14 -7.64 9.61
N PHE A 34 -2.74 -8.23 8.59
CA PHE A 34 -3.98 -8.99 8.72
C PHE A 34 -3.81 -10.18 9.67
N GLY A 35 -2.69 -10.88 9.58
CA GLY A 35 -2.40 -12.07 10.37
C GLY A 35 -1.89 -11.80 11.79
N THR A 36 -1.75 -10.52 12.19
CA THR A 36 -1.25 -10.14 13.51
C THR A 36 -2.29 -9.28 14.22
N PRO A 37 -3.26 -9.91 14.91
CA PRO A 37 -4.30 -9.14 15.60
C PRO A 37 -3.72 -8.19 16.65
N TYR A 38 -4.29 -7.02 16.74
CA TYR A 38 -3.92 -6.02 17.73
C TYR A 38 -4.84 -6.16 18.93
N HIS A 39 -4.28 -6.32 20.12
CA HIS A 39 -5.10 -6.50 21.34
C HIS A 39 -4.53 -5.79 22.57
N GLU A 40 -3.44 -5.09 22.46
CA GLU A 40 -2.84 -4.35 23.57
C GLU A 40 -3.82 -3.30 24.10
N GLY A 41 -4.12 -3.39 25.40
CA GLY A 41 -5.06 -2.46 26.05
C GLY A 41 -6.52 -2.68 25.71
N LEU A 42 -6.86 -3.76 24.97
CA LEU A 42 -8.22 -4.07 24.55
C LEU A 42 -8.72 -5.36 25.20
N PRO A 43 -10.04 -5.45 25.49
CA PRO A 43 -10.63 -6.68 26.05
C PRO A 43 -10.66 -7.83 25.04
N THR A 44 -10.67 -7.53 23.74
CA THR A 44 -10.65 -8.53 22.67
C THR A 44 -9.69 -8.07 21.58
N ALA A 45 -9.14 -9.03 20.82
CA ALA A 45 -8.25 -8.74 19.71
C ALA A 45 -9.02 -8.06 18.56
N LEU A 46 -8.35 -7.09 17.91
CA LEU A 46 -8.86 -6.46 16.69
C LEU A 46 -8.07 -6.97 15.49
N THR A 47 -8.78 -7.37 14.46
CA THR A 47 -8.16 -7.67 13.17
C THR A 47 -8.01 -6.38 12.39
N LEU A 48 -6.78 -6.04 12.03
CA LEU A 48 -6.47 -4.85 11.25
C LEU A 48 -6.25 -5.23 9.80
N THR A 49 -6.69 -4.37 8.89
CA THR A 49 -6.41 -4.52 7.47
C THR A 49 -5.79 -3.25 6.93
N VAL A 50 -5.07 -3.36 5.83
CA VAL A 50 -4.54 -2.20 5.12
C VAL A 50 -4.89 -2.30 3.65
N SER A 51 -5.14 -1.14 3.04
CA SER A 51 -5.28 -1.02 1.59
C SER A 51 -4.02 -0.36 1.07
N ILE A 52 -3.48 -0.87 -0.02
CA ILE A 52 -2.18 -0.43 -0.51
C ILE A 52 -2.25 -0.09 -1.99
N GLY A 53 -1.77 1.11 -2.34
CA GLY A 53 -1.58 1.52 -3.72
C GLY A 53 -0.10 1.53 -4.06
N VAL A 54 0.25 0.98 -5.22
CA VAL A 54 1.63 0.88 -5.69
C VAL A 54 1.78 1.65 -6.99
N ALA A 55 2.81 2.48 -7.09
CA ALA A 55 3.15 3.20 -8.29
C ALA A 55 4.63 3.05 -8.62
N LEU A 56 4.92 2.99 -9.92
CA LEU A 56 6.27 2.77 -10.45
C LEU A 56 6.85 4.07 -11.00
N PHE A 57 8.14 4.29 -10.78
CA PHE A 57 8.88 5.39 -11.37
C PHE A 57 10.21 4.87 -11.94
N PRO A 58 10.57 5.21 -13.19
CA PRO A 58 9.77 5.97 -14.13
C PRO A 58 8.68 5.14 -14.80
N ALA A 59 7.63 5.81 -15.23
CA ALA A 59 6.54 5.21 -15.99
C ALA A 59 5.99 6.26 -16.97
N PRO A 60 5.23 5.88 -18.03
CA PRO A 60 4.84 6.81 -19.08
C PRO A 60 4.19 8.12 -18.64
N ARG A 61 3.46 8.13 -17.54
CA ARG A 61 2.81 9.34 -17.03
C ARG A 61 3.32 9.75 -15.65
N VAL A 62 4.45 9.19 -15.25
CA VAL A 62 5.04 9.44 -13.95
C VAL A 62 6.46 9.92 -14.17
N THR A 63 6.63 11.23 -14.23
CA THR A 63 7.90 11.87 -14.56
C THR A 63 8.43 12.76 -13.42
N SER A 64 7.68 12.89 -12.33
CA SER A 64 8.07 13.70 -11.18
C SER A 64 7.63 13.01 -9.89
N ALA A 65 8.10 13.52 -8.76
CA ALA A 65 7.68 13.04 -7.44
C ALA A 65 6.18 13.26 -7.23
N ASP A 66 5.64 14.39 -7.68
CA ASP A 66 4.22 14.67 -7.55
C ASP A 66 3.38 13.69 -8.38
N ASP A 67 3.83 13.38 -9.60
CA ASP A 67 3.17 12.38 -10.44
C ASP A 67 3.17 11.01 -9.77
N LEU A 68 4.28 10.65 -9.14
CA LEU A 68 4.43 9.36 -8.46
C LEU A 68 3.45 9.24 -7.29
N LEU A 69 3.36 10.28 -6.47
CA LEU A 69 2.41 10.31 -5.35
C LEU A 69 0.97 10.25 -5.85
N ALA A 70 0.65 11.01 -6.89
CA ALA A 70 -0.69 10.99 -7.48
C ALA A 70 -1.05 9.60 -8.02
N ALA A 71 -0.10 8.93 -8.66
CA ALA A 71 -0.33 7.56 -9.18
C ALA A 71 -0.56 6.57 -8.04
N ALA A 72 0.21 6.67 -6.95
CA ALA A 72 0.03 5.81 -5.79
C ALA A 72 -1.32 6.06 -5.12
N ASP A 73 -1.74 7.32 -5.00
CA ASP A 73 -3.04 7.69 -4.43
C ASP A 73 -4.19 7.16 -5.29
N THR A 74 -4.07 7.23 -6.62
CA THR A 74 -5.07 6.67 -7.52
C THR A 74 -5.19 5.16 -7.34
N ALA A 75 -4.06 4.47 -7.23
CA ALA A 75 -4.04 3.03 -6.98
C ALA A 75 -4.64 2.69 -5.62
N LEU A 76 -4.36 3.51 -4.60
CA LEU A 76 -4.93 3.33 -3.26
C LEU A 76 -6.45 3.52 -3.29
N TYR A 77 -6.94 4.50 -4.04
CA TYR A 77 -8.38 4.69 -4.22
C TYR A 77 -9.03 3.43 -4.82
N ARG A 78 -8.37 2.82 -5.81
CA ARG A 78 -8.87 1.57 -6.39
C ARG A 78 -8.92 0.46 -5.36
N ALA A 79 -7.90 0.33 -4.52
CA ALA A 79 -7.88 -0.68 -3.47
C ALA A 79 -9.05 -0.49 -2.49
N LYS A 80 -9.34 0.76 -2.11
CA LYS A 80 -10.47 1.07 -1.23
C LYS A 80 -11.80 0.80 -1.90
N ALA A 81 -11.93 1.14 -3.18
CA ALA A 81 -13.15 0.89 -3.95
C ALA A 81 -13.40 -0.61 -4.17
N ASP A 82 -12.34 -1.40 -4.27
CA ASP A 82 -12.42 -2.86 -4.49
C ASP A 82 -12.64 -3.66 -3.20
N GLY A 83 -12.96 -2.99 -2.11
CA GLY A 83 -13.30 -3.66 -0.85
C GLY A 83 -12.25 -3.55 0.25
N ARG A 84 -11.20 -2.76 0.05
CA ARG A 84 -10.10 -2.61 1.00
C ARG A 84 -9.33 -3.92 1.19
N ASN A 85 -8.38 -3.96 2.11
CA ASN A 85 -7.58 -5.15 2.40
C ASN A 85 -7.02 -5.79 1.14
N CYS A 86 -6.43 -4.99 0.27
CA CYS A 86 -5.85 -5.47 -0.99
C CYS A 86 -4.79 -4.50 -1.49
N VAL A 87 -4.03 -4.95 -2.46
CA VAL A 87 -3.00 -4.17 -3.15
C VAL A 87 -3.46 -3.89 -4.57
N ARG A 88 -3.30 -2.65 -5.02
CA ARG A 88 -3.60 -2.25 -6.41
C ARG A 88 -2.49 -1.40 -6.98
N GLN A 89 -2.43 -1.39 -8.27
CA GLN A 89 -1.46 -0.60 -9.04
C GLN A 89 -2.14 0.48 -9.85
#